data_da831ee5b0b2b3970f506d14b9bd34d2
#
_entry.id   da831ee5b0b2b3970f506d14b9bd34d2
#
_cell.length_a   1.000
_cell.length_b   1.000
_cell.length_c   1.000
_cell.angle_alpha   90.00
_cell.angle_beta   90.00
_cell.angle_gamma   90.00
#
_symmetry.space_group_name_H-M   'P 1'
#
loop_
_entity.id
_entity.type
_entity.pdbx_description
1 polymer ?
#
loop_
_entity_poly.entity_id
_entity_poly.type
_entity_poly.pdbx_seq_one_letter_code
_entity_poly.pdbx_strand_id
1 'polypeptide(L)'
;MPVSMSRLILYVRDVALLKSFYQSQFGFPVVEEIESEWAVLKAGEIEIAFHRVGEPYRERSKLPNISNAKIVFSVESGLSELREKLSNAGVRMRNLKRFDGFAQLMCDGEDPEGNVFQLSQAD
;
A
#
# COMPACT_ATOMS: atom_id res chain seq x y z
N MET A 1 -19.27 22.00 8.58
CA MET A 1 -19.06 20.59 8.93
C MET A 1 -17.64 20.17 8.56
N PRO A 2 -16.81 19.76 9.50
CA PRO A 2 -15.49 19.25 9.14
C PRO A 2 -15.61 17.95 8.33
N VAL A 3 -14.73 17.82 7.36
CA VAL A 3 -14.68 16.64 6.49
C VAL A 3 -13.29 16.02 6.64
N SER A 4 -13.23 14.71 6.77
CA SER A 4 -11.96 14.00 6.87
C SER A 4 -11.99 12.76 5.98
N MET A 5 -10.82 12.36 5.52
CA MET A 5 -10.69 11.12 4.76
C MET A 5 -10.71 9.94 5.72
N SER A 6 -11.62 9.00 5.50
CA SER A 6 -11.76 7.84 6.38
C SER A 6 -11.28 6.54 5.74
N ARG A 7 -11.29 6.46 4.42
CA ARG A 7 -10.97 5.21 3.71
C ARG A 7 -10.50 5.49 2.30
N LEU A 8 -9.51 4.73 1.86
CA LEU A 8 -9.07 4.68 0.48
C LEU A 8 -9.43 3.30 -0.07
N ILE A 9 -10.15 3.25 -1.16
CA ILE A 9 -10.51 1.97 -1.81
C ILE A 9 -9.68 1.81 -3.07
N LEU A 10 -9.01 0.66 -3.19
CA LEU A 10 -8.30 0.26 -4.39
C LEU A 10 -9.09 -0.85 -5.07
N TYR A 11 -9.32 -0.71 -6.35
CA TYR A 11 -9.90 -1.80 -7.16
C TYR A 11 -8.76 -2.71 -7.57
N VAL A 12 -8.85 -3.98 -7.18
CA VAL A 12 -7.77 -4.95 -7.36
C VAL A 12 -8.30 -6.24 -8.00
N ARG A 13 -7.40 -7.03 -8.53
CA ARG A 13 -7.76 -8.31 -9.13
C ARG A 13 -7.84 -9.43 -8.10
N ASP A 14 -6.94 -9.41 -7.13
CA ASP A 14 -6.83 -10.47 -6.13
C ASP A 14 -6.85 -9.85 -4.73
N VAL A 15 -8.04 -9.79 -4.14
CA VAL A 15 -8.26 -9.20 -2.81
C VAL A 15 -7.46 -9.92 -1.74
N ALA A 16 -7.45 -11.26 -1.77
CA ALA A 16 -6.74 -12.06 -0.77
C ALA A 16 -5.23 -11.80 -0.79
N LEU A 17 -4.67 -11.65 -1.98
CA LEU A 17 -3.25 -11.37 -2.15
C LEU A 17 -2.88 -10.01 -1.57
N LEU A 18 -3.66 -8.98 -1.88
CA LEU A 18 -3.42 -7.62 -1.37
C LEU A 18 -3.62 -7.56 0.15
N LYS A 19 -4.68 -8.19 0.65
CA LYS A 19 -4.92 -8.28 2.09
C LYS A 19 -3.71 -8.90 2.80
N SER A 20 -3.26 -10.05 2.32
CA SER A 20 -2.10 -10.75 2.91
C SER A 20 -0.85 -9.89 2.89
N PHE A 21 -0.61 -9.20 1.79
CA PHE A 21 0.56 -8.35 1.66
C PHE A 21 0.58 -7.24 2.74
N TYR A 22 -0.49 -6.46 2.81
CA TYR A 22 -0.53 -5.33 3.74
C TYR A 22 -0.62 -5.78 5.20
N GLN A 23 -1.28 -6.90 5.45
CA GLN A 23 -1.34 -7.48 6.79
C GLN A 23 0.03 -8.01 7.22
N SER A 24 0.70 -8.76 6.35
CA SER A 24 1.99 -9.39 6.68
C SER A 24 3.14 -8.41 6.74
N GLN A 25 3.19 -7.46 5.81
CA GLN A 25 4.33 -6.55 5.71
C GLN A 25 4.24 -5.35 6.65
N PHE A 26 3.02 -4.87 6.90
CA PHE A 26 2.83 -3.66 7.70
C PHE A 26 2.04 -3.91 8.99
N GLY A 27 1.51 -5.11 9.19
CA GLY A 27 0.78 -5.43 10.40
C GLY A 27 -0.60 -4.78 10.50
N PHE A 28 -1.17 -4.35 9.39
CA PHE A 28 -2.48 -3.72 9.43
C PHE A 28 -3.56 -4.75 9.75
N PRO A 29 -4.35 -4.55 10.81
CA PRO A 29 -5.41 -5.51 11.14
C PRO A 29 -6.56 -5.44 10.15
N VAL A 30 -7.14 -6.61 9.85
CA VAL A 30 -8.34 -6.71 9.03
C VAL A 30 -9.54 -6.41 9.91
N VAL A 31 -10.37 -5.46 9.49
CA VAL A 31 -11.55 -5.03 10.27
C VAL A 31 -12.88 -5.44 9.63
N GLU A 32 -12.86 -5.77 8.33
CA GLU A 32 -14.05 -6.20 7.62
C GLU A 32 -13.62 -7.03 6.42
N GLU A 33 -14.35 -8.08 6.11
CA GLU A 33 -13.98 -8.94 5.00
C GLU A 33 -15.18 -9.67 4.41
N ILE A 34 -15.25 -9.71 3.08
CA ILE A 34 -16.10 -10.61 2.31
C ILE A 34 -15.15 -11.40 1.43
N GLU A 35 -15.05 -12.70 1.68
CA GLU A 35 -14.05 -13.55 1.04
C GLU A 35 -13.98 -13.34 -0.47
N SER A 36 -12.78 -13.09 -0.98
CA SER A 36 -12.45 -12.88 -2.39
C SER A 36 -13.01 -11.60 -3.02
N GLU A 37 -13.88 -10.86 -2.33
CA GLU A 37 -14.56 -9.71 -2.91
C GLU A 37 -14.16 -8.37 -2.27
N TRP A 38 -13.87 -8.40 -0.97
CA TRP A 38 -13.73 -7.17 -0.21
C TRP A 38 -12.91 -7.40 1.05
N ALA A 39 -11.98 -6.52 1.33
CA ALA A 39 -11.26 -6.52 2.60
C ALA A 39 -10.95 -5.10 3.01
N VAL A 40 -11.14 -4.79 4.28
CA VAL A 40 -10.80 -3.50 4.86
C VAL A 40 -9.77 -3.70 5.96
N LEU A 41 -8.67 -2.97 5.87
CA LEU A 41 -7.60 -3.00 6.85
C LEU A 41 -7.45 -1.62 7.47
N LYS A 42 -7.12 -1.61 8.75
CA LYS A 42 -6.88 -0.34 9.44
C LYS A 42 -5.42 0.05 9.30
N ALA A 43 -5.16 1.17 8.63
CA ALA A 43 -3.82 1.69 8.38
C ALA A 43 -3.64 2.99 9.16
N GLY A 44 -3.54 2.88 10.50
CA GLY A 44 -3.53 4.03 11.39
C GLY A 44 -4.93 4.59 11.55
N GLU A 45 -5.11 5.87 11.31
CA GLU A 45 -6.41 6.55 11.44
C GLU A 45 -7.29 6.43 10.20
N ILE A 46 -6.73 5.93 9.10
CA ILE A 46 -7.42 5.77 7.82
C ILE A 46 -7.46 4.28 7.50
N GLU A 47 -8.55 3.86 6.89
CA GLU A 47 -8.65 2.49 6.40
C GLU A 47 -8.22 2.39 4.95
N ILE A 48 -7.61 1.26 4.60
CA ILE A 48 -7.37 0.91 3.22
C ILE A 48 -8.24 -0.30 2.89
N ALA A 49 -8.95 -0.25 1.78
CA ALA A 49 -9.86 -1.30 1.38
C ALA A 49 -9.54 -1.79 -0.02
N PHE A 50 -9.73 -3.09 -0.23
CA PHE A 50 -9.53 -3.73 -1.52
C PHE A 50 -10.86 -4.26 -2.01
N HIS A 51 -11.27 -3.81 -3.18
CA HIS A 51 -12.51 -4.22 -3.82
C HIS A 51 -12.17 -4.95 -5.11
N ARG A 52 -12.71 -6.15 -5.29
CA ARG A 52 -12.45 -6.88 -6.52
C ARG A 52 -13.01 -6.12 -7.71
N VAL A 53 -12.20 -5.96 -8.75
CA VAL A 53 -12.67 -5.31 -9.98
C VAL A 53 -13.84 -6.09 -10.58
N GLY A 54 -14.73 -5.37 -11.27
CA GLY A 54 -15.86 -5.99 -11.96
C GLY A 54 -15.38 -6.95 -13.05
N GLU A 55 -16.21 -7.94 -13.36
CA GLU A 55 -15.87 -9.01 -14.31
C GLU A 55 -15.31 -8.51 -15.64
N PRO A 56 -15.85 -7.44 -16.26
CA PRO A 56 -15.31 -6.94 -17.53
C PRO A 56 -13.85 -6.49 -17.46
N TYR A 57 -13.35 -6.18 -16.27
CA TYR A 57 -12.00 -5.63 -16.07
C TYR A 57 -10.98 -6.65 -15.58
N ARG A 58 -11.42 -7.86 -15.20
CA ARG A 58 -10.53 -8.88 -14.62
C ARG A 58 -9.48 -9.41 -15.60
N GLU A 59 -9.81 -9.48 -16.89
CA GLU A 59 -8.90 -9.98 -17.89
C GLU A 59 -7.91 -8.95 -18.42
N ARG A 60 -8.11 -7.69 -18.09
CA ARG A 60 -7.13 -6.64 -18.40
C ARG A 60 -5.88 -6.75 -17.52
N SER A 61 -5.81 -7.82 -16.76
CA SER A 61 -4.72 -8.10 -15.81
C SER A 61 -3.34 -8.22 -16.43
N LYS A 62 -3.23 -8.35 -17.74
CA LYS A 62 -1.95 -8.47 -18.43
C LYS A 62 -1.32 -7.13 -18.75
N LEU A 63 -2.05 -6.02 -18.59
CA LEU A 63 -1.52 -4.69 -18.79
C LEU A 63 -0.97 -4.16 -17.47
N PRO A 64 0.15 -3.41 -17.49
CA PRO A 64 0.65 -2.81 -16.28
C PRO A 64 -0.43 -1.94 -15.65
N ASN A 65 -0.59 -2.04 -14.35
CA ASN A 65 -1.49 -1.17 -13.62
C ASN A 65 -0.82 0.21 -13.54
N ILE A 66 -1.32 1.14 -14.34
CA ILE A 66 -0.80 2.52 -14.31
C ILE A 66 -1.79 3.35 -13.51
N SER A 67 -1.38 3.71 -12.30
CA SER A 67 -2.15 4.60 -11.46
C SER A 67 -1.37 5.88 -11.24
N ASN A 68 -2.06 7.00 -11.16
CA ASN A 68 -1.44 8.27 -10.79
C ASN A 68 -1.45 8.49 -9.28
N ALA A 69 -1.90 7.49 -8.51
CA ALA A 69 -1.94 7.57 -7.06
C ALA A 69 -0.71 6.91 -6.44
N LYS A 70 -0.28 7.45 -5.32
CA LYS A 70 0.80 6.89 -4.50
C LYS A 70 0.33 6.97 -3.05
N ILE A 71 0.37 5.83 -2.36
CA ILE A 71 -0.01 5.79 -0.95
C ILE A 71 1.24 6.06 -0.13
N VAL A 72 1.14 7.00 0.80
CA VAL A 72 2.27 7.34 1.68
C VAL A 72 1.98 6.83 3.08
N PHE A 73 2.88 6.00 3.59
CA PHE A 73 2.84 5.52 4.96
C PHE A 73 3.95 6.21 5.77
N SER A 74 3.61 6.73 6.92
CA SER A 74 4.59 7.34 7.82
C SER A 74 5.23 6.27 8.69
N VAL A 75 6.54 6.33 8.82
CA VAL A 75 7.33 5.43 9.64
C VAL A 75 8.02 6.28 10.70
N GLU A 76 7.79 5.97 11.98
CA GLU A 76 8.36 6.78 13.07
C GLU A 76 9.88 6.67 13.12
N SER A 77 10.42 5.45 12.95
CA SER A 77 11.85 5.19 13.00
C SER A 77 12.16 3.87 12.30
N GLY A 78 13.42 3.67 11.94
CA GLY A 78 13.86 2.40 11.38
C GLY A 78 13.48 2.19 9.93
N LEU A 79 13.34 3.25 9.15
CA LEU A 79 12.98 3.12 7.73
C LEU A 79 13.99 2.29 6.94
N SER A 80 15.27 2.48 7.19
CA SER A 80 16.31 1.74 6.49
C SER A 80 16.19 0.24 6.72
N GLU A 81 15.97 -0.16 7.97
CA GLU A 81 15.79 -1.55 8.35
C GLU A 81 14.50 -2.13 7.79
N LEU A 82 13.42 -1.35 7.79
CA LEU A 82 12.16 -1.78 7.20
C LEU A 82 12.30 -2.01 5.70
N ARG A 83 12.98 -1.09 5.02
CA ARG A 83 13.24 -1.25 3.58
C ARG A 83 13.98 -2.54 3.29
N GLU A 84 15.01 -2.82 4.07
CA GLU A 84 15.79 -4.04 3.90
C GLU A 84 14.96 -5.30 4.14
N LYS A 85 14.13 -5.28 5.17
CA LYS A 85 13.24 -6.39 5.48
C LYS A 85 12.27 -6.65 4.33
N LEU A 86 11.66 -5.60 3.77
CA LEU A 86 10.75 -5.72 2.64
C LEU A 86 11.48 -6.26 1.41
N SER A 87 12.66 -5.73 1.12
CA SER A 87 13.46 -6.19 -0.01
C SER A 87 13.82 -7.68 0.13
N ASN A 88 14.21 -8.10 1.33
CA ASN A 88 14.52 -9.49 1.60
C ASN A 88 13.31 -10.42 1.50
N ALA A 89 12.11 -9.87 1.72
CA ALA A 89 10.86 -10.61 1.57
C ALA A 89 10.36 -10.65 0.11
N GLY A 90 11.14 -10.12 -0.83
CA GLY A 90 10.79 -10.14 -2.25
C GLY A 90 9.97 -8.96 -2.73
N VAL A 91 9.76 -7.96 -1.89
CA VAL A 91 9.05 -6.74 -2.28
C VAL A 91 9.95 -5.88 -3.15
N ARG A 92 9.41 -5.35 -4.24
CA ARG A 92 10.17 -4.46 -5.12
C ARG A 92 10.32 -3.10 -4.46
N MET A 93 11.50 -2.86 -3.88
CA MET A 93 11.81 -1.60 -3.21
C MET A 93 12.80 -0.79 -4.03
N ARG A 94 12.59 0.52 -4.08
CA ARG A 94 13.55 1.45 -4.66
C ARG A 94 14.50 1.94 -3.57
N ASN A 95 15.49 2.72 -3.98
CA ASN A 95 16.50 3.20 -3.05
C ASN A 95 15.94 4.25 -2.09
N LEU A 96 16.54 4.30 -0.90
CA LEU A 96 16.32 5.40 0.01
C LEU A 96 16.76 6.71 -0.66
N LYS A 97 16.01 7.76 -0.45
CA LYS A 97 16.35 9.06 -1.04
C LYS A 97 15.83 10.21 -0.19
N ARG A 98 16.44 11.35 -0.42
CA ARG A 98 16.01 12.64 0.13
C ARG A 98 15.89 13.62 -1.02
N PHE A 99 14.85 14.44 -0.98
CA PHE A 99 14.70 15.55 -1.92
C PHE A 99 15.09 16.83 -1.22
N ASP A 100 15.75 17.72 -1.95
CA ASP A 100 16.12 19.02 -1.42
C ASP A 100 14.86 19.79 -0.99
N GLY A 101 14.92 20.38 0.19
CA GLY A 101 13.82 21.14 0.77
C GLY A 101 12.81 20.31 1.57
N PHE A 102 13.01 18.98 1.66
CA PHE A 102 12.14 18.11 2.44
C PHE A 102 12.93 17.43 3.56
N ALA A 103 12.47 17.59 4.79
CA ALA A 103 13.13 17.03 5.98
C ALA A 103 12.64 15.60 6.23
N GLN A 104 12.79 14.75 5.23
CA GLN A 104 12.29 13.37 5.27
C GLN A 104 13.21 12.44 4.51
N LEU A 105 13.41 11.26 5.09
CA LEU A 105 13.97 10.13 4.35
C LEU A 105 12.80 9.30 3.81
N MET A 106 12.89 8.86 2.58
CA MET A 106 11.78 8.14 1.95
C MET A 106 12.27 7.06 1.00
N CYS A 107 11.40 6.11 0.71
CA CYS A 107 11.62 5.13 -0.36
C CYS A 107 10.28 4.63 -0.88
N ASP A 108 10.24 4.31 -2.16
CA ASP A 108 9.06 3.77 -2.80
C ASP A 108 9.16 2.26 -2.89
N GLY A 109 8.01 1.60 -2.92
CA GLY A 109 7.90 0.18 -3.18
C GLY A 109 6.63 -0.10 -3.97
N GLU A 110 6.47 -1.37 -4.37
CA GLU A 110 5.29 -1.79 -5.12
C GLU A 110 4.63 -2.98 -4.41
N ASP A 111 3.30 -2.93 -4.33
CA ASP A 111 2.55 -4.08 -3.83
C ASP A 111 2.44 -5.16 -4.93
N PRO A 112 1.85 -6.33 -4.64
CA PRO A 112 1.81 -7.42 -5.62
C PRO A 112 1.06 -7.12 -6.92
N GLU A 113 0.23 -6.08 -6.94
CA GLU A 113 -0.45 -5.66 -8.17
C GLU A 113 0.16 -4.41 -8.78
N GLY A 114 1.32 -3.98 -8.28
CA GLY A 114 2.05 -2.85 -8.85
C GLY A 114 1.60 -1.50 -8.36
N ASN A 115 0.75 -1.42 -7.34
CA ASN A 115 0.42 -0.14 -6.73
C ASN A 115 1.63 0.39 -5.99
N VAL A 116 1.98 1.63 -6.25
CA VAL A 116 3.16 2.24 -5.63
C VAL A 116 2.80 2.79 -4.26
N PHE A 117 3.58 2.43 -3.26
CA PHE A 117 3.51 3.06 -1.95
C PHE A 117 4.85 3.73 -1.64
N GLN A 118 4.80 4.69 -0.75
CA GLN A 118 5.99 5.37 -0.27
C GLN A 118 6.06 5.25 1.25
N LEU A 119 7.22 4.91 1.75
CA LEU A 119 7.51 4.96 3.18
C LEU A 119 8.26 6.25 3.45
N SER A 120 7.83 7.01 4.44
CA SER A 120 8.39 8.32 4.74
C SER A 120 8.67 8.44 6.23
N GLN A 121 9.89 8.82 6.56
CA GLN A 121 10.33 9.01 7.95
C GLN A 121 10.81 10.44 8.12
N ALA A 122 10.18 11.18 9.03
CA ALA A 122 10.60 12.55 9.34
C ALA A 122 11.95 12.55 10.06
N ASP A 123 12.75 13.54 9.78
CA ASP A 123 14.03 13.74 10.44
C ASP A 123 13.87 14.07 11.92
#